data_6c6994ef2091e838514593f476b1ad3a
#
_entry.id   6c6994ef2091e838514593f476b1ad3a
#
_cell.length_a   1.000
_cell.length_b   1.000
_cell.length_c   1.000
_cell.angle_alpha   90.00
_cell.angle_beta   90.00
_cell.angle_gamma   90.00
#
_symmetry.space_group_name_H-M   'P 1'
#
loop_
_entity.id
_entity.type
_entity.pdbx_description
1 polymer ?
#
loop_
_entity_poly.entity_id
_entity_poly.type
_entity_poly.pdbx_seq_one_letter_code
_entity_poly.pdbx_strand_id
1 'polypeptide(L)'
;MTRSILDAAHRTPSIKRVVITSSAITLISFAWMFDPAPTPPDLTLFTAADINSNTAGPYGSSMEAYFASKTLTRMATKEFMKEERRGFEFVNLLPTVVIGPDELPTTAVGLVAAGNSLALGPLLDSNVPQMMGAAVHVDDVARAHIDALKYSVPGNKDYILSADAPDGVDWEVAKDYIGKAFAEAVENGTLTLGSSMKAKMWRLDTRETEKEFGWKFVSFKETLRELVGQYLKFVEAEKKSRYGLL
;
A
#
# COMPACT_ATOMS: atom_id res chain seq x y z
N MET A 1 -17.40 -13.68 -4.33
CA MET A 1 -16.12 -14.37 -4.02
C MET A 1 -15.80 -14.35 -2.53
N THR A 2 -15.62 -13.21 -1.86
CA THR A 2 -15.26 -13.18 -0.41
C THR A 2 -16.23 -13.96 0.46
N ARG A 3 -17.55 -13.74 0.32
CA ARG A 3 -18.57 -14.49 1.08
C ARG A 3 -18.45 -16.00 0.88
N SER A 4 -18.20 -16.47 -0.34
CA SER A 4 -18.02 -17.91 -0.62
C SER A 4 -16.79 -18.50 0.08
N ILE A 5 -15.71 -17.73 0.21
CA ILE A 5 -14.50 -18.14 0.96
C ILE A 5 -14.80 -18.21 2.46
N LEU A 6 -15.49 -17.21 3.01
CA LEU A 6 -15.89 -17.20 4.42
C LEU A 6 -16.88 -18.35 4.74
N ASP A 7 -17.83 -18.65 3.86
CA ASP A 7 -18.72 -19.80 3.96
C ASP A 7 -17.94 -21.14 3.95
N ALA A 8 -16.94 -21.25 3.07
CA ALA A 8 -16.08 -22.44 3.04
C ALA A 8 -15.26 -22.58 4.33
N ALA A 9 -14.68 -21.48 4.83
CA ALA A 9 -13.96 -21.47 6.10
C ALA A 9 -14.88 -21.88 7.27
N HIS A 10 -16.12 -21.37 7.29
CA HIS A 10 -17.11 -21.75 8.31
C HIS A 10 -17.43 -23.24 8.30
N ARG A 11 -17.55 -23.85 7.11
CA ARG A 11 -17.80 -25.28 6.97
C ARG A 11 -16.57 -26.16 7.19
N THR A 12 -15.39 -25.57 7.42
CA THR A 12 -14.14 -26.29 7.60
C THR A 12 -13.61 -26.08 9.03
N PRO A 13 -13.95 -26.94 10.01
CA PRO A 13 -13.65 -26.71 11.43
C PRO A 13 -12.15 -26.60 11.76
N SER A 14 -11.27 -27.08 10.88
CA SER A 14 -9.82 -26.94 11.03
C SER A 14 -9.31 -25.53 10.78
N ILE A 15 -10.04 -24.69 10.03
CA ILE A 15 -9.70 -23.28 9.81
C ILE A 15 -10.04 -22.49 11.06
N LYS A 16 -9.05 -21.82 11.63
CA LYS A 16 -9.18 -21.01 12.85
C LYS A 16 -9.06 -19.52 12.59
N ARG A 17 -8.42 -19.13 11.48
CA ARG A 17 -8.24 -17.74 11.13
C ARG A 17 -8.18 -17.55 9.61
N VAL A 18 -8.73 -16.42 9.15
CA VAL A 18 -8.72 -15.99 7.75
C VAL A 18 -8.10 -14.59 7.71
N VAL A 19 -6.97 -14.45 7.04
CA VAL A 19 -6.32 -13.15 6.83
C VAL A 19 -6.71 -12.62 5.44
N ILE A 20 -7.18 -11.39 5.38
CA ILE A 20 -7.74 -10.79 4.15
C ILE A 20 -6.93 -9.55 3.79
N THR A 21 -6.35 -9.54 2.59
CA THR A 21 -5.75 -8.33 2.02
C THR A 21 -6.85 -7.38 1.55
N SER A 22 -7.23 -6.45 2.42
CA SER A 22 -8.15 -5.36 2.10
C SER A 22 -7.38 -4.17 1.51
N SER A 23 -7.72 -2.95 1.86
CA SER A 23 -6.97 -1.75 1.47
C SER A 23 -7.36 -0.56 2.35
N ALA A 24 -6.44 0.35 2.60
CA ALA A 24 -6.72 1.61 3.29
C ALA A 24 -7.70 2.52 2.50
N ILE A 25 -7.82 2.35 1.17
CA ILE A 25 -8.83 3.07 0.37
C ILE A 25 -10.27 2.84 0.85
N THR A 26 -10.53 1.79 1.64
CA THR A 26 -11.84 1.54 2.25
C THR A 26 -12.23 2.55 3.32
N LEU A 27 -11.29 3.39 3.75
CA LEU A 27 -11.50 4.44 4.75
C LEU A 27 -12.06 5.73 4.15
N ILE A 28 -11.87 5.96 2.86
CA ILE A 28 -12.17 7.21 2.16
C ILE A 28 -13.08 6.98 0.95
N SER A 29 -13.80 8.02 0.54
CA SER A 29 -14.54 7.99 -0.73
C SER A 29 -13.60 8.20 -1.92
N PHE A 30 -13.97 7.64 -3.08
CA PHE A 30 -13.24 7.86 -4.32
C PHE A 30 -13.17 9.36 -4.69
N ALA A 31 -14.28 10.10 -4.52
CA ALA A 31 -14.32 11.53 -4.76
C ALA A 31 -13.32 12.31 -3.88
N TRP A 32 -13.14 11.91 -2.62
CA TRP A 32 -12.19 12.57 -1.73
C TRP A 32 -10.75 12.52 -2.27
N MET A 33 -10.36 11.42 -2.90
CA MET A 33 -9.01 11.25 -3.43
C MET A 33 -8.71 12.27 -4.54
N PHE A 34 -9.71 12.62 -5.35
CA PHE A 34 -9.55 13.51 -6.51
C PHE A 34 -10.10 14.91 -6.28
N ASP A 35 -10.66 15.18 -5.11
CA ASP A 35 -11.14 16.51 -4.76
C ASP A 35 -9.95 17.49 -4.70
N PRO A 36 -9.93 18.54 -5.56
CA PRO A 36 -8.89 19.55 -5.53
C PRO A 36 -8.98 20.46 -4.30
N ALA A 37 -10.08 20.42 -3.56
CA ALA A 37 -10.21 21.21 -2.34
C ALA A 37 -9.03 20.92 -1.40
N PRO A 38 -8.42 21.98 -0.82
CA PRO A 38 -7.37 21.76 0.15
C PRO A 38 -7.92 20.87 1.27
N THR A 39 -7.18 19.84 1.59
CA THR A 39 -7.49 19.03 2.75
C THR A 39 -7.54 19.98 3.94
N PRO A 40 -8.59 20.00 4.77
CA PRO A 40 -8.68 20.90 5.90
C PRO A 40 -7.41 20.84 6.73
N PRO A 41 -6.95 21.95 7.32
CA PRO A 41 -5.80 21.95 8.24
C PRO A 41 -6.02 20.95 9.40
N ASP A 42 -7.28 20.71 9.75
CA ASP A 42 -7.71 19.64 10.66
C ASP A 42 -7.88 18.35 9.89
N LEU A 43 -6.78 17.84 9.37
CA LEU A 43 -6.77 16.56 8.68
C LEU A 43 -7.38 15.48 9.56
N THR A 44 -8.52 14.93 9.15
CA THR A 44 -9.14 13.80 9.83
C THR A 44 -8.12 12.67 9.97
N LEU A 45 -7.87 12.26 11.21
CA LEU A 45 -7.08 11.08 11.49
C LEU A 45 -7.97 9.85 11.29
N PHE A 46 -7.77 9.13 10.20
CA PHE A 46 -8.51 7.91 9.91
C PHE A 46 -7.98 6.76 10.75
N THR A 47 -8.89 6.01 11.33
CA THR A 47 -8.62 4.81 12.13
C THR A 47 -9.11 3.55 11.43
N ALA A 48 -8.71 2.39 11.90
CA ALA A 48 -9.22 1.12 11.38
C ALA A 48 -10.72 0.91 11.62
N ALA A 49 -11.38 1.73 12.45
CA ALA A 49 -12.83 1.69 12.65
C ALA A 49 -13.61 2.39 11.52
N ASP A 50 -12.96 3.36 10.84
CA ASP A 50 -13.60 4.11 9.78
C ASP A 50 -13.86 3.24 8.55
N ILE A 51 -14.96 3.50 7.86
CA ILE A 51 -15.32 2.83 6.62
C ILE A 51 -16.14 3.77 5.74
N ASN A 52 -15.77 3.89 4.48
CA ASN A 52 -16.56 4.62 3.51
C ASN A 52 -17.80 3.80 3.14
N SER A 53 -18.99 4.32 3.44
CA SER A 53 -20.27 3.66 3.09
C SER A 53 -20.78 4.04 1.70
N ASN A 54 -20.18 5.03 1.04
CA ASN A 54 -20.60 5.45 -0.31
C ASN A 54 -20.01 4.53 -1.38
N THR A 55 -20.70 3.45 -1.66
CA THR A 55 -20.27 2.38 -2.58
C THR A 55 -21.26 2.12 -3.72
N ALA A 56 -22.31 2.95 -3.86
CA ALA A 56 -23.31 2.77 -4.89
C ALA A 56 -22.77 3.13 -6.28
N GLY A 57 -23.12 2.30 -7.30
CA GLY A 57 -22.87 2.61 -8.70
C GLY A 57 -24.01 3.43 -9.33
N PRO A 58 -23.91 3.80 -10.59
CA PRO A 58 -22.89 3.33 -11.54
C PRO A 58 -21.50 3.94 -11.30
N TYR A 59 -20.42 3.20 -11.62
CA TYR A 59 -19.04 3.64 -11.44
C TYR A 59 -18.52 4.30 -12.72
N GLY A 60 -17.92 5.47 -12.59
CA GLY A 60 -17.35 6.24 -13.71
C GLY A 60 -15.99 5.71 -14.20
N SER A 61 -15.33 4.85 -13.42
CA SER A 61 -14.02 4.30 -13.75
C SER A 61 -13.77 2.93 -13.07
N SER A 62 -12.79 2.19 -13.60
CA SER A 62 -12.32 0.94 -12.98
C SER A 62 -11.75 1.18 -11.57
N MET A 63 -11.13 2.33 -11.34
CA MET A 63 -10.58 2.68 -10.02
C MET A 63 -11.71 2.93 -9.00
N GLU A 64 -12.77 3.64 -9.39
CA GLU A 64 -13.94 3.84 -8.52
C GLU A 64 -14.61 2.50 -8.18
N ALA A 65 -14.78 1.63 -9.18
CA ALA A 65 -15.29 0.27 -8.96
C ALA A 65 -14.38 -0.54 -8.02
N TYR A 66 -13.06 -0.34 -8.11
CA TYR A 66 -12.09 -0.97 -7.21
C TYR A 66 -12.27 -0.48 -5.75
N PHE A 67 -12.41 0.83 -5.52
CA PHE A 67 -12.70 1.39 -4.19
C PHE A 67 -13.99 0.78 -3.60
N ALA A 68 -15.07 0.80 -4.38
CA ALA A 68 -16.35 0.23 -3.96
C ALA A 68 -16.22 -1.27 -3.67
N SER A 69 -15.55 -2.05 -4.53
CA SER A 69 -15.39 -3.49 -4.37
C SER A 69 -14.63 -3.87 -3.09
N LYS A 70 -13.54 -3.15 -2.76
CA LYS A 70 -12.77 -3.37 -1.52
C LYS A 70 -13.59 -3.01 -0.28
N THR A 71 -14.33 -1.90 -0.33
CA THR A 71 -15.21 -1.48 0.76
C THR A 71 -16.35 -2.46 1.00
N LEU A 72 -17.06 -2.87 -0.06
CA LEU A 72 -18.14 -3.87 0.02
C LEU A 72 -17.63 -5.21 0.55
N THR A 73 -16.42 -5.63 0.15
CA THR A 73 -15.77 -6.84 0.66
C THR A 73 -15.54 -6.75 2.17
N ARG A 74 -15.00 -5.62 2.64
CA ARG A 74 -14.74 -5.39 4.08
C ARG A 74 -16.03 -5.34 4.88
N MET A 75 -17.06 -4.66 4.37
CA MET A 75 -18.40 -4.63 5.00
C MET A 75 -19.02 -6.03 5.06
N ALA A 76 -19.00 -6.78 3.95
CA ALA A 76 -19.53 -8.12 3.88
C ALA A 76 -18.82 -9.10 4.84
N THR A 77 -17.51 -8.94 5.04
CA THR A 77 -16.75 -9.72 6.03
C THR A 77 -17.26 -9.44 7.44
N LYS A 78 -17.36 -8.15 7.81
CA LYS A 78 -17.85 -7.75 9.13
C LYS A 78 -19.28 -8.23 9.38
N GLU A 79 -20.16 -8.11 8.39
CA GLU A 79 -21.54 -8.58 8.50
C GLU A 79 -21.62 -10.09 8.65
N PHE A 80 -20.88 -10.85 7.84
CA PHE A 80 -20.80 -12.30 7.95
C PHE A 80 -20.38 -12.78 9.34
N MET A 81 -19.44 -12.08 9.98
CA MET A 81 -18.92 -12.43 11.30
C MET A 81 -19.84 -12.04 12.47
N LYS A 82 -20.85 -11.18 12.22
CA LYS A 82 -21.90 -10.89 13.22
C LYS A 82 -22.93 -12.01 13.36
N GLU A 83 -23.19 -12.75 12.27
CA GLU A 83 -24.12 -13.86 12.26
C GLU A 83 -23.50 -15.01 13.07
N GLU A 84 -24.12 -15.44 14.15
CA GLU A 84 -23.79 -16.57 15.04
C GLU A 84 -22.28 -16.91 15.26
N ARG A 85 -21.98 -17.80 16.22
CA ARG A 85 -20.61 -18.21 16.53
C ARG A 85 -19.91 -18.85 15.33
N ARG A 86 -19.10 -18.08 14.64
CA ARG A 86 -18.21 -18.61 13.60
C ARG A 86 -17.05 -19.37 14.27
N GLY A 87 -16.66 -20.51 13.73
CA GLY A 87 -15.57 -21.34 14.26
C GLY A 87 -14.16 -20.78 13.98
N PHE A 88 -14.06 -19.58 13.40
CA PHE A 88 -12.81 -18.92 13.05
C PHE A 88 -12.88 -17.40 13.28
N GLU A 89 -11.74 -16.76 13.30
CA GLU A 89 -11.60 -15.30 13.34
C GLU A 89 -11.13 -14.76 11.99
N PHE A 90 -11.40 -13.49 11.70
CA PHE A 90 -10.80 -12.80 10.57
C PHE A 90 -9.78 -11.74 11.02
N VAL A 91 -8.84 -11.42 10.15
CA VAL A 91 -8.00 -10.23 10.23
C VAL A 91 -7.99 -9.56 8.87
N ASN A 92 -8.48 -8.32 8.76
CA ASN A 92 -8.32 -7.51 7.56
C ASN A 92 -7.06 -6.66 7.69
N LEU A 93 -6.17 -6.78 6.75
CA LEU A 93 -5.02 -5.91 6.58
C LEU A 93 -5.36 -4.83 5.55
N LEU A 94 -5.16 -3.56 5.93
CA LEU A 94 -5.51 -2.39 5.13
C LEU A 94 -4.23 -1.67 4.68
N PRO A 95 -3.46 -2.23 3.73
CA PRO A 95 -2.27 -1.56 3.24
C PRO A 95 -2.62 -0.29 2.47
N THR A 96 -1.74 0.70 2.58
CA THR A 96 -1.68 1.87 1.72
C THR A 96 -1.02 1.53 0.37
N VAL A 97 -0.35 2.46 -0.31
CA VAL A 97 0.37 2.15 -1.55
C VAL A 97 1.55 1.24 -1.23
N VAL A 98 1.46 -0.02 -1.65
CA VAL A 98 2.53 -0.99 -1.42
C VAL A 98 3.63 -0.76 -2.44
N ILE A 99 4.83 -0.47 -1.95
CA ILE A 99 6.05 -0.27 -2.75
C ILE A 99 7.23 -0.98 -2.10
N GLY A 100 8.29 -1.18 -2.85
CA GLY A 100 9.52 -1.79 -2.35
C GLY A 100 10.15 -2.73 -3.36
N PRO A 101 11.25 -3.38 -2.98
CA PRO A 101 11.89 -4.39 -3.82
C PRO A 101 10.91 -5.50 -4.23
N ASP A 102 11.04 -5.97 -5.47
CA ASP A 102 10.20 -7.03 -6.00
C ASP A 102 11.11 -8.15 -6.55
N GLU A 103 10.86 -9.38 -6.14
CA GLU A 103 11.67 -10.54 -6.53
C GLU A 103 11.26 -11.16 -7.88
N LEU A 104 10.09 -10.77 -8.41
CA LEU A 104 9.56 -11.34 -9.64
C LEU A 104 10.17 -10.76 -10.92
N PRO A 105 10.33 -9.41 -11.07
CA PRO A 105 10.92 -8.85 -12.26
C PRO A 105 12.42 -9.14 -12.34
N THR A 106 12.90 -9.35 -13.55
CA THR A 106 14.33 -9.55 -13.86
C THR A 106 14.92 -8.38 -14.65
N THR A 107 14.12 -7.33 -14.87
CA THR A 107 14.50 -6.15 -15.67
C THR A 107 14.08 -4.86 -14.97
N ALA A 108 14.81 -3.76 -15.30
CA ALA A 108 14.48 -2.44 -14.78
C ALA A 108 13.04 -2.02 -15.17
N VAL A 109 12.63 -2.26 -16.41
CA VAL A 109 11.27 -1.95 -16.89
C VAL A 109 10.23 -2.81 -16.17
N GLY A 110 10.52 -4.09 -15.91
CA GLY A 110 9.61 -4.98 -15.18
C GLY A 110 9.38 -4.55 -13.75
N LEU A 111 10.36 -3.90 -13.11
CA LEU A 111 10.20 -3.36 -11.74
C LEU A 111 9.27 -2.13 -11.70
N VAL A 112 9.15 -1.38 -12.81
CA VAL A 112 8.28 -0.20 -12.91
C VAL A 112 6.85 -0.64 -13.20
N ALA A 113 6.24 -1.35 -12.24
CA ALA A 113 4.89 -1.90 -12.35
C ALA A 113 4.10 -1.71 -11.05
N ALA A 114 2.79 -1.81 -11.11
CA ALA A 114 1.88 -1.72 -9.97
C ALA A 114 2.20 -0.53 -9.05
N GLY A 115 2.30 -0.74 -7.73
CA GLY A 115 2.67 0.31 -6.77
C GLY A 115 4.02 0.95 -7.06
N ASN A 116 5.00 0.17 -7.49
CA ASN A 116 6.34 0.67 -7.80
C ASN A 116 6.36 1.66 -8.96
N SER A 117 5.43 1.57 -9.92
CA SER A 117 5.30 2.56 -11.00
C SER A 117 4.97 3.95 -10.49
N LEU A 118 4.22 4.05 -9.39
CA LEU A 118 3.89 5.33 -8.75
C LEU A 118 5.12 5.96 -8.10
N ALA A 119 6.02 5.15 -7.55
CA ALA A 119 7.24 5.61 -6.91
C ALA A 119 8.39 5.91 -7.90
N LEU A 120 8.62 5.01 -8.85
CA LEU A 120 9.70 5.12 -9.83
C LEU A 120 9.36 6.04 -11.00
N GLY A 121 8.09 6.09 -11.43
CA GLY A 121 7.69 6.87 -12.59
C GLY A 121 8.15 8.32 -12.56
N PRO A 122 7.89 9.10 -11.50
CA PRO A 122 8.36 10.48 -11.41
C PRO A 122 9.87 10.65 -11.33
N LEU A 123 10.56 9.64 -10.82
CA LEU A 123 12.04 9.61 -10.80
C LEU A 123 12.63 9.33 -12.18
N LEU A 124 11.80 8.83 -13.12
CA LEU A 124 12.16 8.46 -14.49
C LEU A 124 11.43 9.34 -15.54
N ASP A 125 11.04 10.55 -15.15
CA ASP A 125 10.36 11.54 -16.00
C ASP A 125 8.99 11.09 -16.57
N SER A 126 8.31 10.22 -15.86
CA SER A 126 6.95 9.81 -16.21
C SER A 126 5.93 10.59 -15.40
N ASN A 127 4.96 11.19 -16.07
CA ASN A 127 3.85 11.83 -15.39
C ASN A 127 2.97 10.77 -14.69
N VAL A 128 2.79 10.93 -13.40
CA VAL A 128 1.84 10.15 -12.62
C VAL A 128 0.69 11.03 -12.16
N PRO A 129 -0.52 10.48 -12.05
CA PRO A 129 -1.64 11.24 -11.50
C PRO A 129 -1.35 11.60 -10.04
N GLN A 130 -2.19 12.49 -9.49
CA GLN A 130 -2.13 12.83 -8.07
C GLN A 130 -2.09 11.55 -7.22
N MET A 131 -1.14 11.47 -6.30
CA MET A 131 -0.89 10.31 -5.48
C MET A 131 -1.54 10.45 -4.09
N MET A 132 -1.65 9.32 -3.40
CA MET A 132 -1.95 9.32 -1.98
C MET A 132 -0.65 9.58 -1.19
N GLY A 133 -0.72 10.46 -0.20
CA GLY A 133 0.38 10.75 0.72
C GLY A 133 0.54 9.63 1.77
N ALA A 134 0.54 8.38 1.34
CA ALA A 134 0.67 7.21 2.20
C ALA A 134 1.26 6.03 1.42
N ALA A 135 2.24 5.36 2.00
CA ALA A 135 2.89 4.18 1.42
C ALA A 135 3.28 3.19 2.52
N VAL A 136 3.55 1.95 2.12
CA VAL A 136 4.03 0.89 3.02
C VAL A 136 4.99 -0.03 2.29
N HIS A 137 6.02 -0.51 3.00
CA HIS A 137 7.00 -1.45 2.46
C HIS A 137 6.35 -2.80 2.19
N VAL A 138 6.69 -3.43 1.06
CA VAL A 138 6.16 -4.75 0.68
C VAL A 138 6.45 -5.81 1.73
N ASP A 139 7.64 -5.81 2.34
CA ASP A 139 8.01 -6.78 3.38
C ASP A 139 7.21 -6.58 4.67
N ASP A 140 6.86 -5.35 5.03
CA ASP A 140 5.97 -5.09 6.16
C ASP A 140 4.57 -5.66 5.91
N VAL A 141 4.08 -5.55 4.68
CA VAL A 141 2.81 -6.17 4.29
C VAL A 141 2.90 -7.70 4.36
N ALA A 142 3.96 -8.30 3.82
CA ALA A 142 4.19 -9.74 3.88
C ALA A 142 4.31 -10.23 5.33
N ARG A 143 5.12 -9.54 6.14
CA ARG A 143 5.27 -9.81 7.57
C ARG A 143 3.94 -9.72 8.32
N ALA A 144 3.15 -8.68 8.04
CA ALA A 144 1.84 -8.53 8.68
C ALA A 144 0.90 -9.70 8.36
N HIS A 145 0.93 -10.26 7.13
CA HIS A 145 0.14 -11.44 6.78
C HIS A 145 0.54 -12.67 7.60
N ILE A 146 1.84 -12.89 7.79
CA ILE A 146 2.35 -14.02 8.58
C ILE A 146 2.05 -13.81 10.07
N ASP A 147 2.31 -12.61 10.60
CA ASP A 147 2.09 -12.30 12.01
C ASP A 147 0.60 -12.32 12.38
N ALA A 148 -0.28 -11.92 11.45
CA ALA A 148 -1.72 -11.99 11.63
C ALA A 148 -2.26 -13.43 11.86
N LEU A 149 -1.47 -14.47 11.53
CA LEU A 149 -1.81 -15.85 11.85
C LEU A 149 -1.56 -16.21 13.31
N LYS A 150 -0.75 -15.43 14.03
CA LYS A 150 -0.44 -15.67 15.44
C LYS A 150 -1.62 -15.29 16.32
N TYR A 151 -1.91 -16.12 17.33
CA TYR A 151 -2.98 -15.83 18.30
C TYR A 151 -2.68 -14.61 19.20
N SER A 152 -1.42 -14.20 19.29
CA SER A 152 -1.02 -12.96 19.98
C SER A 152 -1.56 -11.69 19.29
N VAL A 153 -1.84 -11.75 18.00
CA VAL A 153 -2.49 -10.66 17.26
C VAL A 153 -4.01 -10.85 17.36
N PRO A 154 -4.76 -9.91 17.96
CA PRO A 154 -6.21 -10.03 18.11
C PRO A 154 -6.92 -10.22 16.77
N GLY A 155 -7.83 -11.22 16.71
CA GLY A 155 -8.70 -11.45 15.56
C GLY A 155 -9.95 -10.58 15.57
N ASN A 156 -10.78 -10.73 14.54
CA ASN A 156 -12.01 -9.97 14.29
C ASN A 156 -11.78 -8.45 14.23
N LYS A 157 -10.62 -8.07 13.69
CA LYS A 157 -10.14 -6.68 13.59
C LYS A 157 -9.63 -6.34 12.20
N ASP A 158 -9.56 -5.03 11.98
CA ASP A 158 -8.92 -4.41 10.82
C ASP A 158 -7.63 -3.71 11.30
N TYR A 159 -6.56 -3.79 10.51
CA TYR A 159 -5.27 -3.16 10.82
C TYR A 159 -4.76 -2.35 9.64
N ILE A 160 -4.51 -1.05 9.85
CA ILE A 160 -3.94 -0.16 8.84
C ILE A 160 -2.44 -0.43 8.74
N LEU A 161 -1.95 -0.62 7.52
CA LEU A 161 -0.53 -0.78 7.23
C LEU A 161 -0.04 0.45 6.44
N SER A 162 0.70 1.34 7.11
CA SER A 162 1.24 2.56 6.53
C SER A 162 2.53 2.99 7.21
N ALA A 163 3.55 3.34 6.43
CA ALA A 163 4.76 3.94 6.95
C ALA A 163 4.53 5.40 7.39
N ASP A 164 5.43 5.91 8.24
CA ASP A 164 5.51 7.31 8.67
C ASP A 164 4.18 7.92 9.15
N ALA A 165 3.29 7.08 9.70
CA ALA A 165 2.04 7.53 10.31
C ALA A 165 2.29 8.32 11.61
N PRO A 166 1.42 9.26 11.99
CA PRO A 166 0.13 9.55 11.37
C PRO A 166 0.17 10.49 10.17
N ASP A 167 1.25 11.21 9.93
CA ASP A 167 1.27 12.35 9.02
C ASP A 167 1.44 11.94 7.54
N GLY A 168 1.78 10.67 7.30
CA GLY A 168 1.93 10.14 5.95
C GLY A 168 3.27 10.50 5.29
N VAL A 169 3.32 10.43 3.98
CA VAL A 169 4.56 10.59 3.20
C VAL A 169 4.44 11.75 2.21
N ASP A 170 5.49 12.57 2.13
CA ASP A 170 5.65 13.61 1.13
C ASP A 170 6.59 13.12 0.02
N TRP A 171 6.00 12.87 -1.14
CA TRP A 171 6.71 12.36 -2.30
C TRP A 171 7.68 13.38 -2.92
N GLU A 172 7.42 14.70 -2.80
CA GLU A 172 8.36 15.72 -3.27
C GLU A 172 9.64 15.75 -2.42
N VAL A 173 9.50 15.62 -1.10
CA VAL A 173 10.66 15.49 -0.19
C VAL A 173 11.46 14.21 -0.49
N ALA A 174 10.78 13.16 -0.95
CA ALA A 174 11.43 11.92 -1.33
C ALA A 174 12.39 12.08 -2.51
N LYS A 175 12.07 12.93 -3.51
CA LYS A 175 12.99 13.21 -4.63
C LYS A 175 14.29 13.81 -4.17
N ASP A 176 14.24 14.78 -3.26
CA ASP A 176 15.44 15.40 -2.70
C ASP A 176 16.33 14.39 -1.97
N TYR A 177 15.68 13.48 -1.23
CA TYR A 177 16.40 12.41 -0.54
C TYR A 177 17.05 11.43 -1.53
N ILE A 178 16.32 10.98 -2.53
CA ILE A 178 16.82 10.05 -3.56
C ILE A 178 17.93 10.71 -4.38
N GLY A 179 17.77 11.98 -4.76
CA GLY A 179 18.78 12.73 -5.49
C GLY A 179 20.12 12.81 -4.75
N LYS A 180 20.07 12.95 -3.42
CA LYS A 180 21.28 12.95 -2.58
C LYS A 180 21.86 11.54 -2.40
N ALA A 181 21.00 10.54 -2.20
CA ALA A 181 21.42 9.16 -1.96
C ALA A 181 22.02 8.50 -3.21
N PHE A 182 21.59 8.92 -4.41
CA PHE A 182 21.98 8.35 -5.70
C PHE A 182 22.46 9.44 -6.67
N ALA A 183 23.30 10.37 -6.19
CA ALA A 183 23.77 11.52 -6.95
C ALA A 183 24.39 11.13 -8.31
N GLU A 184 25.20 10.08 -8.36
CA GLU A 184 25.81 9.58 -9.61
C GLU A 184 24.74 9.16 -10.64
N ALA A 185 23.65 8.54 -10.21
CA ALA A 185 22.57 8.13 -11.09
C ALA A 185 21.78 9.33 -11.64
N VAL A 186 21.73 10.43 -10.89
CA VAL A 186 21.16 11.69 -11.36
C VAL A 186 22.10 12.37 -12.33
N GLU A 187 23.39 12.47 -12.01
CA GLU A 187 24.42 13.10 -12.86
C GLU A 187 24.54 12.43 -14.23
N ASN A 188 24.45 11.10 -14.27
CA ASN A 188 24.52 10.35 -15.53
C ASN A 188 23.18 10.21 -16.26
N GLY A 189 22.10 10.83 -15.76
CA GLY A 189 20.77 10.85 -16.36
C GLY A 189 19.98 9.53 -16.24
N THR A 190 20.41 8.58 -15.42
CA THR A 190 19.65 7.34 -15.15
C THR A 190 18.41 7.62 -14.29
N LEU A 191 18.50 8.61 -13.39
CA LEU A 191 17.38 9.19 -12.66
C LEU A 191 17.23 10.65 -13.08
N THR A 192 16.04 11.07 -13.49
CA THR A 192 15.80 12.44 -14.01
C THR A 192 15.23 13.38 -12.96
N LEU A 193 14.47 12.87 -12.00
CA LEU A 193 13.79 13.61 -10.92
C LEU A 193 12.90 14.77 -11.39
N GLY A 194 12.55 14.80 -12.67
CA GLY A 194 11.94 15.97 -13.33
C GLY A 194 10.44 16.14 -13.07
N SER A 195 9.73 15.05 -12.89
CA SER A 195 8.27 15.09 -12.75
C SER A 195 7.80 15.45 -11.35
N SER A 196 6.67 16.18 -11.27
CA SER A 196 6.03 16.50 -9.97
C SER A 196 5.40 15.26 -9.36
N MET A 197 5.53 15.15 -8.04
CA MET A 197 4.97 14.05 -7.24
C MET A 197 3.90 14.57 -6.27
N LYS A 198 2.98 15.39 -6.75
CA LYS A 198 1.91 15.93 -5.90
C LYS A 198 1.13 14.80 -5.24
N ALA A 199 0.97 14.90 -3.94
CA ALA A 199 0.22 13.93 -3.16
C ALA A 199 -0.89 14.62 -2.35
N LYS A 200 -2.01 13.94 -2.20
CA LYS A 200 -3.01 14.33 -1.21
C LYS A 200 -2.62 13.72 0.12
N MET A 201 -2.31 14.57 1.09
CA MET A 201 -1.95 14.14 2.44
C MET A 201 -3.09 13.34 3.06
N TRP A 202 -2.73 12.27 3.74
CA TRP A 202 -3.66 11.34 4.34
C TRP A 202 -3.15 10.89 5.71
N ARG A 203 -3.83 11.31 6.77
CA ARG A 203 -3.45 10.96 8.13
C ARG A 203 -4.11 9.66 8.56
N LEU A 204 -3.28 8.69 8.94
CA LEU A 204 -3.70 7.34 9.29
C LEU A 204 -3.20 6.95 10.69
N ASP A 205 -4.05 6.34 11.49
CA ASP A 205 -3.67 5.84 12.82
C ASP A 205 -3.20 4.38 12.74
N THR A 206 -1.90 4.16 12.82
CA THR A 206 -1.28 2.83 12.84
C THR A 206 -0.86 2.37 14.24
N ARG A 207 -1.12 3.17 15.28
CA ARG A 207 -0.65 2.88 16.64
C ARG A 207 -1.13 1.53 17.16
N GLU A 208 -2.38 1.17 16.88
CA GLU A 208 -2.92 -0.14 17.26
C GLU A 208 -2.21 -1.26 16.50
N THR A 209 -1.96 -1.09 15.20
CA THR A 209 -1.23 -2.07 14.40
C THR A 209 0.17 -2.30 14.97
N GLU A 210 0.95 -1.25 15.15
CA GLU A 210 2.30 -1.35 15.69
C GLU A 210 2.36 -1.99 17.08
N LYS A 211 1.38 -1.65 17.94
CA LYS A 211 1.27 -2.22 19.28
C LYS A 211 0.97 -3.72 19.25
N GLU A 212 -0.04 -4.14 18.48
CA GLU A 212 -0.52 -5.53 18.48
C GLU A 212 0.44 -6.46 17.71
N PHE A 213 1.12 -5.94 16.68
CA PHE A 213 2.12 -6.70 15.94
C PHE A 213 3.51 -6.67 16.58
N GLY A 214 3.79 -5.68 17.45
CA GLY A 214 5.03 -5.58 18.21
C GLY A 214 6.25 -5.09 17.42
N TRP A 215 6.02 -4.39 16.28
CA TRP A 215 7.09 -3.82 15.46
C TRP A 215 6.66 -2.51 14.80
N LYS A 216 7.64 -1.77 14.26
CA LYS A 216 7.47 -0.52 13.52
C LYS A 216 7.58 -0.75 12.04
N PHE A 217 6.88 0.04 11.25
CA PHE A 217 7.00 0.04 9.79
C PHE A 217 8.36 0.55 9.34
N VAL A 218 8.88 -0.01 8.26
CA VAL A 218 10.03 0.54 7.53
C VAL A 218 9.67 1.94 7.04
N SER A 219 10.56 2.91 7.26
CA SER A 219 10.31 4.29 6.85
C SER A 219 10.18 4.40 5.32
N PHE A 220 9.40 5.38 4.87
CA PHE A 220 9.23 5.64 3.44
C PHE A 220 10.58 5.93 2.74
N LYS A 221 11.46 6.65 3.39
CA LYS A 221 12.81 6.94 2.85
C LYS A 221 13.61 5.67 2.62
N GLU A 222 13.59 4.76 3.58
CA GLU A 222 14.30 3.48 3.45
C GLU A 222 13.68 2.63 2.35
N THR A 223 12.36 2.54 2.31
CA THR A 223 11.61 1.84 1.26
C THR A 223 12.01 2.33 -0.14
N LEU A 224 12.05 3.64 -0.33
CA LEU A 224 12.47 4.22 -1.62
C LEU A 224 13.96 3.94 -1.93
N ARG A 225 14.82 4.02 -0.92
CA ARG A 225 16.25 3.72 -1.09
C ARG A 225 16.46 2.30 -1.59
N GLU A 226 15.75 1.33 -1.01
CA GLU A 226 15.85 -0.06 -1.43
C GLU A 226 15.29 -0.29 -2.82
N LEU A 227 14.12 0.25 -3.11
CA LEU A 227 13.47 0.14 -4.43
C LEU A 227 14.33 0.74 -5.54
N VAL A 228 14.83 1.97 -5.35
CA VAL A 228 15.71 2.65 -6.33
C VAL A 228 17.03 1.90 -6.46
N GLY A 229 17.58 1.40 -5.36
CA GLY A 229 18.78 0.57 -5.38
C GLY A 229 18.62 -0.70 -6.22
N GLN A 230 17.47 -1.37 -6.13
CA GLN A 230 17.17 -2.52 -6.98
C GLN A 230 17.01 -2.11 -8.46
N TYR A 231 16.31 -1.02 -8.74
CA TYR A 231 16.16 -0.48 -10.10
C TYR A 231 17.53 -0.24 -10.76
N LEU A 232 18.42 0.43 -10.05
CA LEU A 232 19.76 0.74 -10.56
C LEU A 232 20.62 -0.50 -10.79
N LYS A 233 20.50 -1.53 -9.95
CA LYS A 233 21.15 -2.83 -10.17
C LYS A 233 20.69 -3.49 -11.47
N PHE A 234 19.39 -3.45 -11.78
CA PHE A 234 18.87 -3.98 -13.04
C PHE A 234 19.38 -3.19 -14.24
N VAL A 235 19.36 -1.85 -14.16
CA VAL A 235 19.91 -0.99 -15.22
C VAL A 235 21.38 -1.31 -15.49
N GLU A 236 22.19 -1.50 -14.44
CA GLU A 236 23.60 -1.84 -14.57
C GLU A 236 23.79 -3.23 -15.22
N ALA A 237 23.02 -4.23 -14.79
CA ALA A 237 23.08 -5.57 -15.35
C ALA A 237 22.69 -5.59 -16.83
N GLU A 238 21.64 -4.85 -17.22
CA GLU A 238 21.22 -4.70 -18.61
C GLU A 238 22.29 -4.01 -19.49
N LYS A 239 22.96 -2.99 -18.95
CA LYS A 239 24.09 -2.32 -19.63
C LYS A 239 25.24 -3.32 -19.86
N LYS A 240 25.64 -4.07 -18.83
CA LYS A 240 26.72 -5.09 -18.95
C LYS A 240 26.38 -6.14 -19.98
N SER A 241 25.18 -6.67 -19.97
CA SER A 241 24.71 -7.67 -20.96
C SER A 241 24.75 -7.12 -22.39
N ARG A 242 24.31 -5.87 -22.60
CA ARG A 242 24.29 -5.23 -23.93
C ARG A 242 25.69 -5.01 -24.51
N TYR A 243 26.66 -4.74 -23.68
CA TYR A 243 28.05 -4.47 -24.12
C TYR A 243 28.96 -5.69 -24.05
N GLY A 244 28.42 -6.91 -23.80
CA GLY A 244 29.20 -8.14 -23.77
C GLY A 244 30.23 -8.22 -22.65
N LEU A 245 29.97 -7.54 -21.52
CA LEU A 245 30.85 -7.48 -20.34
C LEU A 245 30.50 -8.55 -19.28
N LEU A 246 29.70 -9.57 -19.65
CA LEU A 246 29.38 -10.74 -18.83
C LEU A 246 29.96 -11.98 -19.47
#